data_e78b7554126f1549da383d521c0ef6fd
#
_entry.id   e78b7554126f1549da383d521c0ef6fd
#
_cell.length_a   1.000
_cell.length_b   1.000
_cell.length_c   1.000
_cell.angle_alpha   90.00
_cell.angle_beta   90.00
_cell.angle_gamma   90.00
#
_symmetry.space_group_name_H-M   'P 1'
#
loop_
_entity.id
_entity.type
_entity.pdbx_description
1 polymer ?
#
loop_
_entity_poly.entity_id
_entity_poly.type
_entity_poly.pdbx_seq_one_letter_code
_entity_poly.pdbx_strand_id
1 'polypeptide(L)'
;MRIPLNKEHLELRAQRARRAGIVCLAAALALVAGCGQKDSAKGAPGAPPGGMPVQVQIVKSTTIPDTAEYLSVLKSRHSANINPQVEGQITKIFVKSGDRVRAGQPLLQIDPLKQQATVSGQEAARAAQEANVQLAKVSYERAKRLSEAGVISKAEYDSAQSNYDAAVAQLKSLEEQVNTQKVELHYYGVSSPMDGIVGDIPVHVGDRVGVITLLTTVDEPGALEAYIYVPVDRSRSLKVGLPVKLLNEVGELLANTTITFVSPQVDPETQTVLAKAAVTNSQTKLRISQQARVQVTWGRREGATIPFLNVTRINGQYFVFVAENSGKGAVARQKLVKIGDNVGNDVEVLEGIKPGDHLIVSGTQFLQDGAPVTEQAAASPSSQSASKESSPASR
;
A
#
# COMPACT_ATOMS: atom_id res chain seq x y z
N MET A 1 4.90 11.21 -48.67
CA MET A 1 3.93 10.74 -49.69
C MET A 1 2.56 11.23 -49.26
N ARG A 2 2.11 12.35 -49.82
CA ARG A 2 0.85 13.03 -49.46
C ARG A 2 -0.25 12.55 -50.42
N ILE A 3 -1.35 12.06 -49.89
CA ILE A 3 -2.55 11.66 -50.65
C ILE A 3 -3.51 12.85 -50.62
N PRO A 4 -4.02 13.36 -51.74
CA PRO A 4 -4.97 14.47 -51.79
C PRO A 4 -6.42 13.96 -51.59
N LEU A 5 -7.14 14.61 -50.65
CA LEU A 5 -8.58 14.43 -50.43
C LEU A 5 -9.38 15.11 -51.58
N ASN A 6 -10.24 14.34 -52.19
CA ASN A 6 -11.11 14.70 -53.31
C ASN A 6 -12.30 15.55 -52.83
N LYS A 7 -12.38 16.80 -53.33
CA LYS A 7 -13.40 17.81 -52.98
C LYS A 7 -14.74 17.66 -53.69
N GLU A 8 -14.92 16.68 -54.55
CA GLU A 8 -16.11 16.60 -55.42
C GLU A 8 -17.34 15.92 -54.77
N HIS A 9 -17.23 15.28 -53.65
CA HIS A 9 -18.38 14.60 -53.00
C HIS A 9 -19.22 15.46 -52.06
N LEU A 10 -18.84 16.70 -51.79
CA LEU A 10 -19.58 17.58 -50.85
C LEU A 10 -20.63 18.47 -51.54
N GLU A 11 -20.51 18.72 -52.82
CA GLU A 11 -21.45 19.64 -53.52
C GLU A 11 -22.74 18.97 -54.03
N LEU A 12 -22.76 17.67 -54.20
CA LEU A 12 -23.95 16.92 -54.70
C LEU A 12 -25.02 16.67 -53.63
N ARG A 13 -24.72 16.85 -52.36
CA ARG A 13 -25.70 16.71 -51.25
C ARG A 13 -26.46 18.00 -50.92
N ALA A 14 -25.94 19.16 -51.28
CA ALA A 14 -26.57 20.45 -50.97
C ALA A 14 -27.70 20.84 -51.96
N GLN A 15 -27.75 20.27 -53.17
CA GLN A 15 -28.80 20.58 -54.18
C GLN A 15 -30.08 19.75 -54.05
N ARG A 16 -30.06 18.62 -53.35
CA ARG A 16 -31.27 17.79 -53.12
C ARG A 16 -32.17 18.24 -51.98
N ALA A 17 -31.66 19.05 -51.06
CA ALA A 17 -32.41 19.54 -49.88
C ALA A 17 -33.27 20.81 -50.16
N ARG A 18 -33.06 21.50 -51.29
CA ARG A 18 -33.81 22.74 -51.63
C ARG A 18 -35.06 22.52 -52.45
N ARG A 19 -35.38 21.32 -52.99
CA ARG A 19 -36.56 21.05 -53.79
C ARG A 19 -37.72 20.36 -53.04
N ALA A 20 -37.58 19.97 -51.83
CA ALA A 20 -38.62 19.34 -50.99
C ALA A 20 -39.41 20.31 -50.09
N GLY A 21 -39.01 21.61 -50.03
CA GLY A 21 -39.60 22.61 -49.12
C GLY A 21 -40.77 23.44 -49.65
N ILE A 22 -41.17 23.30 -50.93
CA ILE A 22 -42.14 24.22 -51.55
C ILE A 22 -43.54 23.60 -51.80
N VAL A 23 -43.73 22.31 -51.50
CA VAL A 23 -45.04 21.64 -51.79
C VAL A 23 -45.97 21.50 -50.60
N CYS A 24 -45.49 21.77 -49.34
CA CYS A 24 -46.33 21.61 -48.13
C CYS A 24 -46.99 22.89 -47.60
N LEU A 25 -46.92 24.04 -48.27
CA LEU A 25 -47.48 25.30 -47.79
C LEU A 25 -48.82 25.72 -48.43
N ALA A 26 -49.51 24.87 -49.18
CA ALA A 26 -50.76 25.24 -49.86
C ALA A 26 -52.02 24.45 -49.43
N ALA A 27 -51.99 23.69 -48.35
CA ALA A 27 -53.13 22.84 -47.91
C ALA A 27 -53.68 23.16 -46.50
N ALA A 28 -53.38 24.31 -45.88
CA ALA A 28 -53.84 24.65 -44.51
C ALA A 28 -54.64 25.98 -44.40
N LEU A 29 -55.47 26.31 -45.43
CA LEU A 29 -56.34 27.51 -45.37
C LEU A 29 -57.73 27.23 -45.85
N ALA A 30 -58.47 26.31 -45.25
CA ALA A 30 -59.92 26.20 -45.35
C ALA A 30 -60.43 25.27 -44.25
N LEU A 31 -60.96 25.82 -43.16
CA LEU A 31 -62.00 25.27 -42.32
C LEU A 31 -62.04 26.06 -40.96
N VAL A 32 -62.53 27.30 -41.07
CA VAL A 32 -63.04 28.04 -39.92
C VAL A 32 -64.41 28.58 -40.31
N ALA A 33 -65.45 27.86 -40.04
CA ALA A 33 -66.77 28.35 -39.78
C ALA A 33 -67.64 27.20 -39.22
N GLY A 34 -68.07 27.27 -37.97
CA GLY A 34 -69.01 26.28 -37.42
C GLY A 34 -69.28 26.50 -35.96
N CYS A 35 -70.24 27.38 -35.67
CA CYS A 35 -71.21 27.36 -34.59
C CYS A 35 -70.77 27.25 -33.11
N GLY A 36 -71.13 28.30 -32.41
CA GLY A 36 -71.18 28.32 -30.96
C GLY A 36 -72.21 27.40 -30.33
N GLN A 37 -71.83 26.87 -29.19
CA GLN A 37 -72.77 26.35 -28.21
C GLN A 37 -72.21 26.66 -26.81
N LYS A 38 -72.97 27.49 -26.10
CA LYS A 38 -72.76 27.74 -24.64
C LYS A 38 -73.24 26.46 -23.94
N ASP A 39 -72.33 25.68 -23.41
CA ASP A 39 -72.63 24.75 -22.34
C ASP A 39 -71.84 25.15 -21.10
N SER A 40 -72.64 25.45 -20.10
CA SER A 40 -72.18 25.75 -18.72
C SER A 40 -71.55 24.48 -18.14
N ALA A 41 -70.21 24.35 -18.24
CA ALA A 41 -69.50 23.36 -17.51
C ALA A 41 -69.53 23.72 -16.00
N LYS A 42 -70.29 22.97 -15.27
CA LYS A 42 -70.22 22.88 -13.82
C LYS A 42 -68.78 22.73 -13.41
N GLY A 43 -68.34 23.58 -12.50
CA GLY A 43 -67.02 23.55 -11.89
C GLY A 43 -66.71 22.17 -11.39
N ALA A 44 -65.57 21.62 -11.82
CA ALA A 44 -64.96 20.48 -11.15
C ALA A 44 -64.79 20.84 -9.67
N PRO A 45 -65.02 19.88 -8.77
CA PRO A 45 -64.82 20.13 -7.34
C PRO A 45 -63.35 20.58 -7.14
N GLY A 46 -63.21 21.77 -6.56
CA GLY A 46 -61.87 22.29 -6.23
C GLY A 46 -61.05 21.22 -5.52
N ALA A 47 -59.85 21.00 -6.05
CA ALA A 47 -58.86 20.22 -5.32
C ALA A 47 -58.81 20.74 -3.87
N PRO A 48 -58.80 19.88 -2.86
CA PRO A 48 -58.70 20.34 -1.48
C PRO A 48 -57.41 21.15 -1.33
N PRO A 49 -57.41 22.18 -0.44
CA PRO A 49 -56.19 22.90 -0.13
C PRO A 49 -55.28 22.05 0.73
N GLY A 50 -54.80 21.01 0.15
CA GLY A 50 -53.84 20.08 0.76
C GLY A 50 -52.58 20.09 -0.08
N GLY A 51 -51.47 20.55 0.50
CA GLY A 51 -50.18 20.48 -0.13
C GLY A 51 -49.86 19.09 -0.62
N MET A 52 -48.98 18.96 -1.60
CA MET A 52 -48.57 17.65 -2.14
C MET A 52 -48.01 16.77 -1.01
N PRO A 53 -48.50 15.53 -0.83
CA PRO A 53 -48.02 14.65 0.23
C PRO A 53 -46.55 14.25 -0.11
N VAL A 54 -45.64 14.57 0.82
CA VAL A 54 -44.21 14.27 0.68
C VAL A 54 -43.74 13.52 1.93
N GLN A 55 -42.83 12.56 1.71
CA GLN A 55 -42.19 11.92 2.84
C GLN A 55 -40.99 12.77 3.28
N VAL A 56 -40.88 13.02 4.56
CA VAL A 56 -39.79 13.76 5.17
C VAL A 56 -38.95 12.87 6.07
N GLN A 57 -37.68 13.08 6.04
CA GLN A 57 -36.67 12.47 6.91
C GLN A 57 -35.94 13.58 7.66
N ILE A 58 -35.83 13.47 8.96
CA ILE A 58 -35.04 14.42 9.76
C ILE A 58 -33.56 14.12 9.49
N VAL A 59 -32.82 15.16 9.08
CA VAL A 59 -31.37 15.08 8.88
C VAL A 59 -30.71 14.81 10.22
N LYS A 60 -30.02 13.66 10.32
CA LYS A 60 -29.34 13.24 11.54
C LYS A 60 -27.89 13.69 11.53
N SER A 61 -27.35 14.02 12.72
CA SER A 61 -25.90 14.11 12.92
C SER A 61 -25.33 12.68 12.91
N THR A 62 -24.36 12.45 12.04
CA THR A 62 -23.69 11.15 11.91
C THR A 62 -22.19 11.36 12.09
N THR A 63 -21.54 10.40 12.74
CA THR A 63 -20.09 10.44 12.89
C THR A 63 -19.43 10.05 11.56
N ILE A 64 -18.78 10.98 10.90
CA ILE A 64 -18.13 10.82 9.62
C ILE A 64 -16.62 10.61 9.86
N PRO A 65 -16.00 9.53 9.36
CA PRO A 65 -14.56 9.38 9.45
C PRO A 65 -13.86 10.36 8.48
N ASP A 66 -12.90 11.13 9.00
CA ASP A 66 -11.97 11.90 8.14
C ASP A 66 -10.92 10.91 7.61
N THR A 67 -10.99 10.57 6.34
CA THR A 67 -10.10 9.60 5.70
C THR A 67 -9.37 10.23 4.53
N ALA A 68 -8.13 9.77 4.30
CA ALA A 68 -7.40 10.12 3.08
C ALA A 68 -6.71 8.87 2.52
N GLU A 69 -6.64 8.79 1.21
CA GLU A 69 -5.99 7.69 0.51
C GLU A 69 -4.59 8.06 0.06
N TYR A 70 -3.66 7.13 0.22
CA TYR A 70 -2.27 7.24 -0.18
C TYR A 70 -1.85 6.00 -0.94
N LEU A 71 -0.86 6.16 -1.81
CA LEU A 71 -0.17 5.02 -2.39
C LEU A 71 0.87 4.51 -1.38
N SER A 72 0.97 3.20 -1.28
CA SER A 72 1.96 2.52 -0.46
C SER A 72 2.67 1.44 -1.24
N VAL A 73 3.88 1.11 -0.79
CA VAL A 73 4.65 -0.02 -1.31
C VAL A 73 4.83 -1.00 -0.16
N LEU A 74 4.48 -2.25 -0.41
CA LEU A 74 4.69 -3.33 0.56
C LEU A 74 6.14 -3.76 0.54
N LYS A 75 6.82 -3.73 1.69
CA LYS A 75 8.18 -4.24 1.85
C LYS A 75 8.21 -5.35 2.88
N SER A 76 9.14 -6.29 2.73
CA SER A 76 9.39 -7.25 3.79
C SER A 76 9.93 -6.52 5.02
N ARG A 77 9.46 -6.92 6.19
CA ARG A 77 9.98 -6.40 7.46
C ARG A 77 11.41 -6.85 7.70
N HIS A 78 11.73 -8.05 7.29
CA HIS A 78 13.06 -8.62 7.32
C HIS A 78 13.48 -8.96 5.90
N SER A 79 14.43 -8.20 5.37
CA SER A 79 15.00 -8.35 4.03
C SER A 79 16.50 -8.17 4.11
N ALA A 80 17.25 -9.05 3.47
CA ALA A 80 18.69 -8.98 3.37
C ALA A 80 19.12 -8.96 1.90
N ASN A 81 19.84 -7.92 1.51
CA ASN A 81 20.56 -7.89 0.24
C ASN A 81 21.86 -8.67 0.42
N ILE A 82 22.07 -9.68 -0.40
CA ILE A 82 23.23 -10.57 -0.33
C ILE A 82 24.27 -10.07 -1.35
N ASN A 83 25.33 -9.50 -0.80
CA ASN A 83 26.50 -9.05 -1.57
C ASN A 83 27.71 -9.87 -1.14
N PRO A 84 28.69 -10.15 -2.02
CA PRO A 84 29.90 -10.86 -1.63
C PRO A 84 30.80 -9.96 -0.79
N GLN A 85 31.57 -10.55 0.14
CA GLN A 85 32.57 -9.84 0.92
C GLN A 85 33.95 -9.80 0.24
N VAL A 86 34.14 -10.66 -0.79
CA VAL A 86 35.36 -10.77 -1.59
C VAL A 86 35.00 -10.75 -3.06
N GLU A 87 35.96 -10.32 -3.89
CA GLU A 87 35.81 -10.39 -5.34
C GLU A 87 36.30 -11.74 -5.89
N GLY A 88 35.67 -12.20 -6.96
CA GLY A 88 36.08 -13.43 -7.64
C GLY A 88 35.08 -13.90 -8.65
N GLN A 89 35.29 -15.10 -9.20
CA GLN A 89 34.41 -15.74 -10.16
C GLN A 89 33.45 -16.70 -9.43
N ILE A 90 32.17 -16.72 -9.79
CA ILE A 90 31.20 -17.67 -9.27
C ILE A 90 31.47 -19.05 -9.85
N THR A 91 31.70 -20.02 -8.99
CA THR A 91 31.92 -21.43 -9.38
C THR A 91 30.68 -22.28 -9.28
N LYS A 92 29.81 -22.01 -8.30
CA LYS A 92 28.57 -22.77 -8.07
C LYS A 92 27.48 -21.86 -7.52
N ILE A 93 26.23 -22.18 -7.88
CA ILE A 93 25.00 -21.63 -7.29
C ILE A 93 24.22 -22.82 -6.76
N PHE A 94 23.89 -22.81 -5.47
CA PHE A 94 23.27 -23.95 -4.77
C PHE A 94 21.75 -23.85 -4.66
N VAL A 95 21.18 -22.67 -4.95
CA VAL A 95 19.76 -22.34 -4.80
C VAL A 95 19.21 -21.75 -6.08
N LYS A 96 17.89 -21.74 -6.20
CA LYS A 96 17.15 -21.11 -7.29
C LYS A 96 16.31 -19.97 -6.75
N SER A 97 15.97 -19.01 -7.61
CA SER A 97 15.00 -17.97 -7.29
C SER A 97 13.67 -18.59 -6.84
N GLY A 98 13.18 -18.15 -5.70
CA GLY A 98 11.96 -18.70 -5.06
C GLY A 98 12.17 -19.80 -4.04
N ASP A 99 13.38 -20.34 -3.90
CA ASP A 99 13.67 -21.39 -2.90
C ASP A 99 13.57 -20.85 -1.48
N ARG A 100 13.13 -21.68 -0.55
CA ARG A 100 13.18 -21.41 0.88
C ARG A 100 14.52 -21.79 1.45
N VAL A 101 15.14 -20.88 2.18
CA VAL A 101 16.44 -21.07 2.80
C VAL A 101 16.40 -20.78 4.29
N ARG A 102 17.35 -21.38 5.03
CA ARG A 102 17.57 -21.14 6.47
C ARG A 102 18.82 -20.32 6.66
N ALA A 103 18.92 -19.69 7.82
CA ALA A 103 20.14 -19.03 8.26
C ALA A 103 21.34 -19.99 8.18
N GLY A 104 22.46 -19.53 7.63
CA GLY A 104 23.67 -20.33 7.41
C GLY A 104 23.64 -21.27 6.19
N GLN A 105 22.51 -21.39 5.48
CA GLN A 105 22.45 -22.24 4.27
C GLN A 105 23.28 -21.63 3.14
N PRO A 106 24.15 -22.41 2.46
CA PRO A 106 24.95 -21.93 1.35
C PRO A 106 24.07 -21.54 0.16
N LEU A 107 24.34 -20.37 -0.42
CA LEU A 107 23.64 -19.82 -1.59
C LEU A 107 24.50 -19.92 -2.83
N LEU A 108 25.73 -19.42 -2.77
CA LEU A 108 26.67 -19.37 -3.89
C LEU A 108 28.10 -19.66 -3.39
N GLN A 109 28.97 -20.04 -4.33
CA GLN A 109 30.39 -20.26 -4.09
C GLN A 109 31.20 -19.40 -5.07
N ILE A 110 32.07 -18.58 -4.54
CA ILE A 110 33.11 -17.85 -5.28
C ILE A 110 34.37 -18.71 -5.30
N ASP A 111 35.19 -18.62 -6.33
CA ASP A 111 36.40 -19.45 -6.48
C ASP A 111 37.38 -19.25 -5.30
N PRO A 112 37.55 -20.25 -4.42
CA PRO A 112 38.40 -20.13 -3.25
C PRO A 112 39.84 -20.59 -3.48
N LEU A 113 40.21 -21.10 -4.67
CA LEU A 113 41.45 -21.86 -4.91
C LEU A 113 42.69 -21.06 -4.49
N LYS A 114 42.75 -19.78 -4.86
CA LYS A 114 43.90 -18.90 -4.51
C LYS A 114 44.00 -18.74 -2.98
N GLN A 115 42.87 -18.46 -2.33
CA GLN A 115 42.85 -18.26 -0.88
C GLN A 115 43.12 -19.55 -0.11
N GLN A 116 42.64 -20.68 -0.63
CA GLN A 116 42.92 -22.00 -0.07
C GLN A 116 44.41 -22.35 -0.10
N ALA A 117 45.09 -22.02 -1.23
CA ALA A 117 46.54 -22.16 -1.32
C ALA A 117 47.30 -21.24 -0.30
N THR A 118 46.79 -20.02 -0.08
CA THR A 118 47.35 -19.10 0.92
C THR A 118 47.20 -19.67 2.33
N VAL A 119 46.01 -20.18 2.70
CA VAL A 119 45.80 -20.86 4.01
C VAL A 119 46.75 -22.02 4.17
N SER A 120 46.87 -22.91 3.17
CA SER A 120 47.79 -24.05 3.20
C SER A 120 49.25 -23.64 3.39
N GLY A 121 49.70 -22.54 2.75
CA GLY A 121 51.04 -21.98 2.95
C GLY A 121 51.29 -21.48 4.37
N GLN A 122 50.30 -20.79 4.98
CA GLN A 122 50.38 -20.32 6.37
C GLN A 122 50.34 -21.48 7.37
N GLU A 123 49.54 -22.53 7.11
CA GLU A 123 49.49 -23.74 7.93
C GLU A 123 50.86 -24.47 7.90
N ALA A 124 51.50 -24.54 6.74
CA ALA A 124 52.86 -25.10 6.64
C ALA A 124 53.89 -24.29 7.42
N ALA A 125 53.81 -22.94 7.37
CA ALA A 125 54.69 -22.07 8.16
C ALA A 125 54.46 -22.23 9.67
N ARG A 126 53.22 -22.35 10.12
CA ARG A 126 52.85 -22.68 11.50
C ARG A 126 53.44 -24.02 11.93
N ALA A 127 53.30 -25.06 11.13
CA ALA A 127 53.81 -26.39 11.42
C ALA A 127 55.33 -26.40 11.54
N ALA A 128 56.08 -25.64 10.68
CA ALA A 128 57.53 -25.49 10.81
C ALA A 128 57.92 -24.80 12.13
N GLN A 129 57.21 -23.74 12.52
CA GLN A 129 57.46 -23.07 13.79
C GLN A 129 57.11 -23.93 15.01
N GLU A 130 56.10 -24.79 14.94
CA GLU A 130 55.75 -25.75 15.96
C GLU A 130 56.92 -26.71 16.24
N ALA A 131 57.59 -27.21 15.17
CA ALA A 131 58.83 -28.00 15.29
C ALA A 131 59.95 -27.21 16.00
N ASN A 132 60.12 -25.91 15.69
CA ASN A 132 61.10 -25.03 16.33
C ASN A 132 60.79 -24.85 17.81
N VAL A 133 59.53 -24.71 18.18
CA VAL A 133 59.10 -24.62 19.59
C VAL A 133 59.47 -25.92 20.34
N GLN A 134 59.25 -27.07 19.71
CA GLN A 134 59.60 -28.37 20.27
C GLN A 134 61.14 -28.49 20.54
N LEU A 135 61.96 -28.05 19.54
CA LEU A 135 63.42 -28.00 19.70
C LEU A 135 63.85 -27.09 20.84
N ALA A 136 63.32 -25.85 20.89
CA ALA A 136 63.58 -24.87 21.92
C ALA A 136 63.13 -25.39 23.32
N LYS A 137 61.99 -26.05 23.41
CA LYS A 137 61.47 -26.67 24.62
C LYS A 137 62.43 -27.73 25.16
N VAL A 138 62.89 -28.66 24.35
CA VAL A 138 63.84 -29.71 24.75
C VAL A 138 65.15 -29.09 25.21
N SER A 139 65.63 -28.03 24.55
CA SER A 139 66.84 -27.28 24.93
C SER A 139 66.66 -26.59 26.27
N TYR A 140 65.54 -25.89 26.51
CA TYR A 140 65.20 -25.26 27.75
C TYR A 140 65.09 -26.26 28.90
N GLU A 141 64.37 -27.38 28.73
CA GLU A 141 64.25 -28.42 29.74
C GLU A 141 65.59 -29.08 30.11
N ARG A 142 66.49 -29.23 29.14
CA ARG A 142 67.86 -29.71 29.35
C ARG A 142 68.64 -28.67 30.18
N ALA A 143 68.65 -27.38 29.77
CA ALA A 143 69.30 -26.31 30.48
C ALA A 143 68.77 -26.18 31.93
N LYS A 144 67.50 -26.32 32.14
CA LYS A 144 66.88 -26.30 33.48
C LYS A 144 67.47 -27.38 34.39
N ARG A 145 67.53 -28.63 33.94
CA ARG A 145 68.07 -29.75 34.70
C ARG A 145 69.57 -29.55 35.02
N LEU A 146 70.36 -29.02 34.06
CA LEU A 146 71.80 -28.76 34.20
C LEU A 146 72.07 -27.59 35.18
N SER A 147 71.23 -26.57 35.14
CA SER A 147 71.28 -25.43 36.08
C SER A 147 70.93 -25.86 37.51
N GLU A 148 69.89 -26.68 37.70
CA GLU A 148 69.51 -27.26 38.99
C GLU A 148 70.65 -28.16 39.61
N ALA A 149 71.42 -28.81 38.68
CA ALA A 149 72.60 -29.60 39.08
C ALA A 149 73.89 -28.75 39.25
N GLY A 150 73.85 -27.43 39.08
CA GLY A 150 75.00 -26.52 39.20
C GLY A 150 76.02 -26.63 38.08
N VAL A 151 75.66 -27.24 36.92
CA VAL A 151 76.62 -27.53 35.81
C VAL A 151 76.75 -26.36 34.84
N ILE A 152 75.69 -25.55 34.66
CA ILE A 152 75.70 -24.37 33.76
C ILE A 152 75.42 -23.08 34.52
N SER A 153 75.78 -21.93 33.85
CA SER A 153 75.57 -20.61 34.46
C SER A 153 74.09 -20.22 34.36
N LYS A 154 73.66 -19.33 35.30
CA LYS A 154 72.29 -18.77 35.24
C LYS A 154 72.00 -18.05 33.93
N ALA A 155 73.01 -17.37 33.36
CA ALA A 155 72.88 -16.68 32.08
C ALA A 155 72.55 -17.62 30.91
N GLU A 156 73.14 -18.83 30.88
CA GLU A 156 72.79 -19.86 29.88
C GLU A 156 71.38 -20.40 30.03
N TYR A 157 70.94 -20.62 31.29
CA TYR A 157 69.54 -21.00 31.57
C TYR A 157 68.57 -19.91 31.10
N ASP A 158 68.81 -18.63 31.52
CA ASP A 158 67.95 -17.50 31.15
C ASP A 158 67.88 -17.32 29.61
N SER A 159 69.01 -17.53 28.91
CA SER A 159 69.06 -17.52 27.46
C SER A 159 68.20 -18.62 26.81
N ALA A 160 68.31 -19.88 27.34
CA ALA A 160 67.51 -20.98 26.82
C ALA A 160 65.98 -20.77 27.09
N GLN A 161 65.61 -20.20 28.23
CA GLN A 161 64.24 -19.81 28.55
C GLN A 161 63.73 -18.74 27.62
N SER A 162 64.49 -17.64 27.42
CA SER A 162 64.10 -16.56 26.51
C SER A 162 63.91 -17.02 25.09
N ASN A 163 64.77 -17.94 24.62
CA ASN A 163 64.64 -18.53 23.29
C ASN A 163 63.36 -19.37 23.14
N TYR A 164 63.01 -20.17 24.18
CA TYR A 164 61.75 -20.94 24.20
C TYR A 164 60.55 -20.01 24.19
N ASP A 165 60.55 -18.99 25.07
CA ASP A 165 59.46 -18.02 25.17
C ASP A 165 59.29 -17.24 23.84
N ALA A 166 60.35 -16.85 23.22
CA ALA A 166 60.32 -16.22 21.91
C ALA A 166 59.74 -17.13 20.80
N ALA A 167 60.17 -18.43 20.82
CA ALA A 167 59.65 -19.39 19.84
C ALA A 167 58.13 -19.65 20.06
N VAL A 168 57.64 -19.71 21.28
CA VAL A 168 56.21 -19.83 21.63
C VAL A 168 55.43 -18.58 21.17
N ALA A 169 55.96 -17.39 21.41
CA ALA A 169 55.32 -16.14 20.98
C ALA A 169 55.22 -16.07 19.47
N GLN A 170 56.24 -16.49 18.73
CA GLN A 170 56.23 -16.56 17.27
C GLN A 170 55.20 -17.58 16.77
N LEU A 171 55.09 -18.76 17.38
CA LEU A 171 54.07 -19.76 17.03
C LEU A 171 52.67 -19.17 17.16
N LYS A 172 52.38 -18.51 18.28
CA LYS A 172 51.08 -17.84 18.51
C LYS A 172 50.78 -16.81 17.46
N SER A 173 51.78 -16.02 17.03
CA SER A 173 51.61 -15.03 15.95
C SER A 173 51.20 -15.71 14.64
N LEU A 174 51.84 -16.84 14.28
CA LEU A 174 51.49 -17.59 13.07
C LEU A 174 50.10 -18.26 13.17
N GLU A 175 49.71 -18.72 14.33
CA GLU A 175 48.37 -19.26 14.60
C GLU A 175 47.28 -18.21 14.30
N GLU A 176 47.49 -16.97 14.80
CA GLU A 176 46.56 -15.87 14.48
C GLU A 176 46.55 -15.49 13.01
N GLN A 177 47.68 -15.54 12.32
CA GLN A 177 47.73 -15.34 10.89
C GLN A 177 46.95 -16.42 10.12
N VAL A 178 47.10 -17.70 10.49
CA VAL A 178 46.30 -18.80 9.91
C VAL A 178 44.83 -18.57 10.13
N ASN A 179 44.43 -18.19 11.35
CA ASN A 179 43.06 -17.91 11.69
C ASN A 179 42.47 -16.78 10.83
N THR A 180 43.22 -15.69 10.67
CA THR A 180 42.81 -14.58 9.78
C THR A 180 42.58 -15.05 8.35
N GLN A 181 43.51 -15.86 7.79
CA GLN A 181 43.35 -16.35 6.42
C GLN A 181 42.18 -17.35 6.28
N LYS A 182 41.85 -18.10 7.34
CA LYS A 182 40.67 -19.00 7.36
C LYS A 182 39.36 -18.20 7.39
N VAL A 183 39.31 -17.09 8.13
CA VAL A 183 38.15 -16.19 8.11
C VAL A 183 37.95 -15.61 6.72
N GLU A 184 39.02 -15.17 6.05
CA GLU A 184 38.95 -14.68 4.68
C GLU A 184 38.49 -15.76 3.70
N LEU A 185 38.98 -17.01 3.85
CA LEU A 185 38.52 -18.14 3.05
C LEU A 185 37.01 -18.42 3.23
N HIS A 186 36.48 -18.20 4.43
CA HIS A 186 35.05 -18.38 4.68
C HIS A 186 34.17 -17.43 3.85
N TYR A 187 34.65 -16.22 3.54
CA TYR A 187 33.91 -15.23 2.73
C TYR A 187 33.71 -15.65 1.27
N TYR A 188 34.45 -16.64 0.77
CA TYR A 188 34.22 -17.22 -0.57
C TYR A 188 32.98 -18.11 -0.64
N GLY A 189 32.46 -18.56 0.48
CA GLY A 189 31.17 -19.23 0.59
C GLY A 189 30.10 -18.24 1.03
N VAL A 190 29.20 -17.87 0.12
CA VAL A 190 28.10 -16.96 0.44
C VAL A 190 26.91 -17.77 0.99
N SER A 191 26.48 -17.45 2.20
CA SER A 191 25.38 -18.09 2.89
C SER A 191 24.27 -17.09 3.26
N SER A 192 23.06 -17.61 3.51
CA SER A 192 21.94 -16.79 3.97
C SER A 192 22.16 -16.33 5.42
N PRO A 193 21.99 -15.02 5.74
CA PRO A 193 22.07 -14.54 7.11
C PRO A 193 20.80 -14.83 7.94
N MET A 194 19.69 -15.21 7.27
CA MET A 194 18.37 -15.36 7.91
C MET A 194 17.52 -16.41 7.19
N ASP A 195 16.45 -16.83 7.83
CA ASP A 195 15.41 -17.66 7.20
C ASP A 195 14.58 -16.81 6.25
N GLY A 196 14.25 -17.35 5.06
CA GLY A 196 13.47 -16.59 4.09
C GLY A 196 13.29 -17.28 2.75
N ILE A 197 12.86 -16.51 1.77
CA ILE A 197 12.74 -16.91 0.37
C ILE A 197 13.78 -16.13 -0.44
N VAL A 198 14.53 -16.85 -1.26
CA VAL A 198 15.52 -16.29 -2.19
C VAL A 198 14.77 -15.51 -3.28
N GLY A 199 15.15 -14.25 -3.47
CA GLY A 199 14.67 -13.42 -4.55
C GLY A 199 15.23 -13.81 -5.92
N ASP A 200 15.30 -12.86 -6.83
CA ASP A 200 15.95 -13.08 -8.12
C ASP A 200 17.47 -13.22 -7.94
N ILE A 201 18.08 -14.06 -8.79
CA ILE A 201 19.53 -14.30 -8.83
C ILE A 201 20.02 -13.78 -10.19
N PRO A 202 20.43 -12.50 -10.28
CA PRO A 202 20.82 -11.89 -11.56
C PRO A 202 22.20 -12.32 -12.06
N VAL A 203 22.92 -13.17 -11.32
CA VAL A 203 24.28 -13.63 -11.62
C VAL A 203 24.31 -15.09 -12.04
N HIS A 204 25.32 -15.48 -12.81
CA HIS A 204 25.48 -16.83 -13.35
C HIS A 204 26.82 -17.44 -12.96
N VAL A 205 26.90 -18.75 -13.02
CA VAL A 205 28.17 -19.48 -12.89
C VAL A 205 29.12 -19.01 -13.99
N GLY A 206 30.32 -18.60 -13.61
CA GLY A 206 31.31 -18.01 -14.50
C GLY A 206 31.42 -16.49 -14.44
N ASP A 207 30.41 -15.81 -13.89
CA ASP A 207 30.43 -14.35 -13.73
C ASP A 207 31.49 -13.92 -12.70
N ARG A 208 32.14 -12.78 -12.97
CA ARG A 208 33.01 -12.11 -11.99
C ARG A 208 32.20 -11.13 -11.18
N VAL A 209 32.24 -11.25 -9.85
CA VAL A 209 31.51 -10.42 -8.91
C VAL A 209 32.45 -9.67 -7.97
N GLY A 210 32.03 -8.51 -7.50
CA GLY A 210 32.73 -7.69 -6.51
C GLY A 210 31.80 -7.30 -5.37
N VAL A 211 32.33 -6.65 -4.33
CA VAL A 211 31.64 -6.34 -3.06
C VAL A 211 30.35 -5.51 -3.21
N ILE A 212 30.19 -4.79 -4.32
CA ILE A 212 28.97 -4.00 -4.60
C ILE A 212 27.96 -4.75 -5.47
N THR A 213 28.29 -5.96 -5.95
CA THR A 213 27.41 -6.74 -6.83
C THR A 213 26.32 -7.38 -6.01
N LEU A 214 25.04 -7.11 -6.34
CA LEU A 214 23.93 -7.80 -5.74
C LEU A 214 23.86 -9.23 -6.29
N LEU A 215 24.00 -10.23 -5.42
CA LEU A 215 23.91 -11.64 -5.78
C LEU A 215 22.45 -12.13 -5.76
N THR A 216 21.74 -11.77 -4.74
CA THR A 216 20.31 -12.05 -4.55
C THR A 216 19.77 -11.28 -3.34
N THR A 217 18.46 -11.39 -3.09
CA THR A 217 17.84 -10.97 -1.83
C THR A 217 17.32 -12.19 -1.08
N VAL A 218 17.23 -12.10 0.24
CA VAL A 218 16.49 -13.07 1.07
C VAL A 218 15.46 -12.32 1.85
N ASP A 219 14.20 -12.66 1.64
CA ASP A 219 13.06 -11.94 2.17
C ASP A 219 12.15 -12.86 3.01
N GLU A 220 11.63 -12.35 4.12
CA GLU A 220 10.60 -13.00 4.90
C GLU A 220 9.20 -12.62 4.40
N PRO A 221 8.45 -13.53 3.73
CA PRO A 221 7.18 -13.17 3.08
C PRO A 221 5.99 -13.05 4.04
N GLY A 222 6.12 -13.53 5.27
CA GLY A 222 5.05 -13.56 6.27
C GLY A 222 4.81 -12.23 6.98
N ALA A 223 5.84 -11.41 7.08
CA ALA A 223 5.82 -10.13 7.78
C ALA A 223 6.10 -8.98 6.80
N LEU A 224 5.05 -8.31 6.34
CA LEU A 224 5.16 -7.16 5.46
C LEU A 224 4.93 -5.86 6.22
N GLU A 225 5.44 -4.77 5.68
CA GLU A 225 5.15 -3.41 6.10
C GLU A 225 4.69 -2.59 4.90
N ALA A 226 3.59 -1.87 5.04
CA ALA A 226 3.16 -0.87 4.08
C ALA A 226 3.92 0.44 4.34
N TYR A 227 4.71 0.88 3.38
CA TYR A 227 5.43 2.16 3.40
C TYR A 227 4.53 3.22 2.79
N ILE A 228 4.06 4.14 3.61
CA ILE A 228 3.08 5.16 3.29
C ILE A 228 3.77 6.52 3.32
N TYR A 229 3.71 7.25 2.22
CA TYR A 229 4.32 8.57 2.11
C TYR A 229 3.22 9.62 2.28
N VAL A 230 3.21 10.28 3.43
CA VAL A 230 2.19 11.26 3.81
C VAL A 230 2.74 12.68 3.57
N PRO A 231 2.06 13.53 2.79
CA PRO A 231 2.47 14.91 2.57
C PRO A 231 2.61 15.70 3.88
N VAL A 232 3.54 16.64 3.91
CA VAL A 232 3.94 17.39 5.12
C VAL A 232 2.79 18.21 5.73
N ASP A 233 1.83 18.66 4.92
CA ASP A 233 0.64 19.41 5.36
C ASP A 233 -0.24 18.59 6.32
N ARG A 234 -0.36 17.27 6.11
CA ARG A 234 -1.08 16.34 6.97
C ARG A 234 -0.20 15.71 8.07
N SER A 235 1.11 15.89 8.01
CA SER A 235 2.07 15.23 8.91
C SER A 235 1.89 15.62 10.40
N ARG A 236 1.36 16.81 10.69
CA ARG A 236 1.09 17.26 12.07
C ARG A 236 0.08 16.38 12.81
N SER A 237 -0.84 15.77 12.07
CA SER A 237 -1.85 14.84 12.61
C SER A 237 -1.41 13.38 12.56
N LEU A 238 -0.25 13.10 11.95
CA LEU A 238 0.28 11.76 11.77
C LEU A 238 0.87 11.26 13.09
N LYS A 239 0.36 10.13 13.57
CA LYS A 239 0.81 9.50 14.82
C LYS A 239 0.70 7.99 14.76
N VAL A 240 1.48 7.33 15.57
CA VAL A 240 1.39 5.87 15.77
C VAL A 240 0.01 5.52 16.34
N GLY A 241 -0.57 4.41 15.87
CA GLY A 241 -1.89 3.94 16.29
C GLY A 241 -3.05 4.41 15.40
N LEU A 242 -2.84 5.29 14.42
CA LEU A 242 -3.90 5.67 13.48
C LEU A 242 -4.38 4.43 12.70
N PRO A 243 -5.72 4.22 12.60
CA PRO A 243 -6.27 3.11 11.83
C PRO A 243 -5.98 3.25 10.33
N VAL A 244 -5.62 2.15 9.72
CA VAL A 244 -5.25 2.06 8.31
C VAL A 244 -5.96 0.88 7.67
N LYS A 245 -6.58 1.10 6.52
CA LYS A 245 -7.12 0.05 5.67
C LYS A 245 -6.23 -0.09 4.45
N LEU A 246 -5.76 -1.30 4.21
CA LEU A 246 -5.02 -1.64 3.00
C LEU A 246 -6.03 -2.12 1.95
N LEU A 247 -6.01 -1.53 0.78
CA LEU A 247 -6.93 -1.80 -0.31
C LEU A 247 -6.14 -2.25 -1.55
N ASN A 248 -6.73 -3.09 -2.38
CA ASN A 248 -6.17 -3.40 -3.69
C ASN A 248 -6.46 -2.27 -4.71
N GLU A 249 -6.06 -2.45 -5.95
CA GLU A 249 -6.29 -1.46 -7.02
C GLU A 249 -7.78 -1.21 -7.31
N VAL A 250 -8.63 -2.21 -7.06
CA VAL A 250 -10.08 -2.15 -7.28
C VAL A 250 -10.82 -1.56 -6.08
N GLY A 251 -10.13 -1.35 -4.93
CA GLY A 251 -10.73 -0.82 -3.70
C GLY A 251 -11.23 -1.90 -2.73
N GLU A 252 -10.93 -3.17 -2.97
CA GLU A 252 -11.28 -4.24 -2.04
C GLU A 252 -10.33 -4.25 -0.83
N LEU A 253 -10.88 -4.52 0.33
CA LEU A 253 -10.13 -4.57 1.58
C LEU A 253 -9.20 -5.79 1.62
N LEU A 254 -7.89 -5.53 1.69
CA LEU A 254 -6.87 -6.56 1.87
C LEU A 254 -6.56 -6.81 3.35
N ALA A 255 -6.43 -5.75 4.13
CA ALA A 255 -6.13 -5.84 5.56
C ALA A 255 -6.55 -4.58 6.32
N ASN A 256 -6.90 -4.75 7.60
CA ASN A 256 -7.00 -3.66 8.56
C ASN A 256 -5.77 -3.69 9.45
N THR A 257 -5.15 -2.54 9.63
CA THR A 257 -3.94 -2.39 10.45
C THR A 257 -3.89 -1.01 11.09
N THR A 258 -2.78 -0.71 11.74
CA THR A 258 -2.53 0.61 12.32
C THR A 258 -1.13 1.08 11.96
N ILE A 259 -0.90 2.39 12.00
CA ILE A 259 0.45 2.95 11.86
C ILE A 259 1.29 2.50 13.04
N THR A 260 2.42 1.85 12.77
CA THR A 260 3.36 1.34 13.77
C THR A 260 4.58 2.23 13.92
N PHE A 261 4.92 3.01 12.90
CA PHE A 261 6.07 3.88 12.90
C PHE A 261 5.79 5.15 12.09
N VAL A 262 6.30 6.27 12.55
CA VAL A 262 6.31 7.56 11.85
C VAL A 262 7.74 8.09 11.85
N SER A 263 8.26 8.42 10.67
CA SER A 263 9.60 8.99 10.53
C SER A 263 9.67 10.38 11.21
N PRO A 264 10.72 10.66 11.98
CA PRO A 264 10.96 12.00 12.51
C PRO A 264 11.49 12.97 11.44
N GLN A 265 11.84 12.48 10.26
CA GLN A 265 12.41 13.26 9.17
C GLN A 265 11.41 13.39 8.02
N VAL A 266 11.41 14.57 7.40
CA VAL A 266 10.74 14.83 6.14
C VAL A 266 11.71 14.53 5.01
N ASP A 267 11.27 13.81 3.99
CA ASP A 267 12.03 13.64 2.76
C ASP A 267 12.09 14.99 2.01
N PRO A 268 13.28 15.55 1.79
CA PRO A 268 13.42 16.87 1.19
C PRO A 268 13.04 16.92 -0.29
N GLU A 269 13.12 15.81 -1.00
CA GLU A 269 12.80 15.73 -2.44
C GLU A 269 11.30 15.64 -2.67
N THR A 270 10.62 14.80 -1.90
CA THR A 270 9.18 14.52 -2.07
C THR A 270 8.29 15.33 -1.15
N GLN A 271 8.85 16.02 -0.13
CA GLN A 271 8.12 16.74 0.92
C GLN A 271 7.08 15.83 1.62
N THR A 272 7.47 14.59 1.88
CA THR A 272 6.62 13.60 2.56
C THR A 272 7.26 13.08 3.84
N VAL A 273 6.43 12.59 4.75
CA VAL A 273 6.82 11.87 5.96
C VAL A 273 6.51 10.40 5.76
N LEU A 274 7.51 9.53 5.96
CA LEU A 274 7.31 8.10 5.90
C LEU A 274 6.57 7.61 7.15
N ALA A 275 5.43 6.97 6.94
CA ALA A 275 4.75 6.16 7.93
C ALA A 275 4.81 4.68 7.53
N LYS A 276 4.86 3.79 8.52
CA LYS A 276 4.82 2.34 8.28
C LYS A 276 3.64 1.73 9.01
N ALA A 277 3.01 0.78 8.37
CA ALA A 277 1.95 -0.03 8.96
C ALA A 277 2.28 -1.52 8.78
N ALA A 278 2.24 -2.29 9.87
CA ALA A 278 2.52 -3.72 9.81
C ALA A 278 1.37 -4.47 9.15
N VAL A 279 1.69 -5.34 8.21
CA VAL A 279 0.71 -6.14 7.46
C VAL A 279 1.05 -7.62 7.61
N THR A 280 0.16 -8.38 8.23
CA THR A 280 0.32 -9.83 8.34
C THR A 280 -0.15 -10.50 7.06
N ASN A 281 0.77 -11.15 6.35
CA ASN A 281 0.50 -11.85 5.10
C ASN A 281 0.34 -13.36 5.34
N SER A 282 -0.63 -13.75 6.19
CA SER A 282 -0.83 -15.15 6.60
C SER A 282 -1.21 -16.09 5.44
N GLN A 283 -1.78 -15.55 4.38
CA GLN A 283 -2.20 -16.33 3.20
C GLN A 283 -1.25 -16.20 2.00
N THR A 284 -0.10 -15.52 2.16
CA THR A 284 0.89 -15.26 1.10
C THR A 284 0.31 -14.67 -0.20
N LYS A 285 -0.82 -13.98 -0.10
CA LYS A 285 -1.48 -13.35 -1.26
C LYS A 285 -0.83 -12.04 -1.70
N LEU A 286 -0.14 -11.37 -0.76
CA LEU A 286 0.54 -10.11 -1.01
C LEU A 286 2.00 -10.36 -1.38
N ARG A 287 2.52 -9.59 -2.32
CA ARG A 287 3.90 -9.70 -2.77
C ARG A 287 4.74 -8.53 -2.27
N ILE A 288 6.01 -8.79 -2.05
CA ILE A 288 7.01 -7.75 -1.75
C ILE A 288 7.13 -6.84 -2.97
N SER A 289 7.33 -5.54 -2.74
CA SER A 289 7.34 -4.48 -3.74
C SER A 289 6.00 -4.25 -4.48
N GLN A 290 4.92 -4.92 -4.05
CA GLN A 290 3.59 -4.65 -4.57
C GLN A 290 3.11 -3.28 -4.11
N GLN A 291 2.50 -2.53 -5.03
CA GLN A 291 1.78 -1.30 -4.69
C GLN A 291 0.38 -1.65 -4.16
N ALA A 292 -0.07 -0.88 -3.20
CA ALA A 292 -1.40 -0.98 -2.63
C ALA A 292 -1.90 0.41 -2.24
N ARG A 293 -3.22 0.62 -2.27
CA ARG A 293 -3.82 1.82 -1.72
C ARG A 293 -3.97 1.67 -0.22
N VAL A 294 -3.73 2.75 0.48
CA VAL A 294 -3.86 2.81 1.93
C VAL A 294 -4.79 3.95 2.28
N GLN A 295 -5.88 3.64 2.96
CA GLN A 295 -6.79 4.62 3.51
C GLN A 295 -6.47 4.82 4.99
N VAL A 296 -5.97 6.00 5.34
CA VAL A 296 -5.67 6.41 6.72
C VAL A 296 -6.87 7.13 7.29
N THR A 297 -7.30 6.73 8.48
CA THR A 297 -8.36 7.44 9.22
C THR A 297 -7.74 8.41 10.21
N TRP A 298 -7.84 9.70 9.92
CA TRP A 298 -7.23 10.77 10.72
C TRP A 298 -8.00 11.12 11.98
N GLY A 299 -9.33 10.99 11.91
CA GLY A 299 -10.21 11.30 12.99
C GLY A 299 -11.66 10.99 12.65
N ARG A 300 -12.54 11.45 13.50
CA ARG A 300 -13.97 11.40 13.28
C ARG A 300 -14.54 12.78 13.57
N ARG A 301 -15.45 13.22 12.74
CA ARG A 301 -16.18 14.47 12.93
C ARG A 301 -17.68 14.21 12.87
N GLU A 302 -18.46 15.02 13.50
CA GLU A 302 -19.90 15.01 13.34
C GLU A 302 -20.29 15.86 12.14
N GLY A 303 -21.16 15.33 11.31
CA GLY A 303 -21.66 15.99 10.12
C GLY A 303 -23.04 15.53 9.76
N ALA A 304 -23.73 16.31 8.93
CA ALA A 304 -25.03 15.95 8.38
C ALA A 304 -24.82 15.00 7.19
N THR A 305 -25.54 13.87 7.16
CA THR A 305 -25.59 12.98 6.00
C THR A 305 -27.00 12.86 5.47
N ILE A 306 -27.11 12.77 4.15
CA ILE A 306 -28.38 12.60 3.46
C ILE A 306 -28.26 11.53 2.38
N PRO A 307 -29.33 10.77 2.07
CA PRO A 307 -29.30 9.80 0.99
C PRO A 307 -28.99 10.47 -0.35
N PHE A 308 -27.97 9.95 -1.07
CA PHE A 308 -27.52 10.53 -2.34
C PHE A 308 -28.64 10.63 -3.40
N LEU A 309 -29.62 9.74 -3.35
CA LEU A 309 -30.78 9.74 -4.26
C LEU A 309 -31.65 10.99 -4.14
N ASN A 310 -31.58 11.72 -3.03
CA ASN A 310 -32.38 12.93 -2.79
C ASN A 310 -31.65 14.22 -3.18
N VAL A 311 -30.43 14.09 -3.71
CA VAL A 311 -29.65 15.21 -4.20
C VAL A 311 -29.92 15.38 -5.69
N THR A 312 -30.42 16.57 -6.08
CA THR A 312 -30.66 16.91 -7.48
C THR A 312 -29.54 17.81 -7.99
N ARG A 313 -29.00 17.51 -9.16
CA ARG A 313 -27.97 18.32 -9.80
C ARG A 313 -28.59 19.18 -10.91
N ILE A 314 -28.49 20.48 -10.78
CA ILE A 314 -28.98 21.47 -11.74
C ILE A 314 -27.83 22.41 -12.08
N ASN A 315 -27.49 22.55 -13.37
CA ASN A 315 -26.42 23.47 -13.84
C ASN A 315 -25.08 23.29 -13.10
N GLY A 316 -24.75 22.05 -12.72
CA GLY A 316 -23.48 21.76 -12.02
C GLY A 316 -23.53 21.96 -10.50
N GLN A 317 -24.60 22.52 -9.96
CA GLN A 317 -24.82 22.72 -8.52
C GLN A 317 -25.75 21.65 -7.96
N TYR A 318 -25.58 21.34 -6.66
CA TYR A 318 -26.37 20.34 -5.97
C TYR A 318 -27.45 21.01 -5.12
N PHE A 319 -28.67 20.50 -5.21
CA PHE A 319 -29.84 21.01 -4.50
C PHE A 319 -30.56 19.88 -3.78
N VAL A 320 -31.21 20.22 -2.67
CA VAL A 320 -32.13 19.36 -1.95
C VAL A 320 -33.41 20.13 -1.64
N PHE A 321 -34.50 19.41 -1.41
CA PHE A 321 -35.74 20.01 -0.95
C PHE A 321 -35.89 19.77 0.55
N VAL A 322 -36.17 20.85 1.28
CA VAL A 322 -36.42 20.84 2.74
C VAL A 322 -37.84 21.35 2.97
N ALA A 323 -38.59 20.70 3.85
CA ALA A 323 -39.87 21.19 4.27
C ALA A 323 -39.67 22.25 5.37
N GLU A 324 -40.14 23.46 5.13
CA GLU A 324 -40.11 24.57 6.08
C GLU A 324 -41.53 24.98 6.47
N ASN A 325 -41.76 25.17 7.75
CA ASN A 325 -43.07 25.65 8.25
C ASN A 325 -43.21 27.16 7.93
N SER A 326 -44.14 27.48 7.04
CA SER A 326 -44.55 28.82 6.74
C SER A 326 -45.94 29.04 7.40
N GLY A 327 -46.18 29.97 8.25
CA GLY A 327 -47.40 30.18 9.05
C GLY A 327 -48.77 29.79 8.45
N LYS A 328 -48.81 29.33 7.22
CA LYS A 328 -49.97 28.76 6.46
C LYS A 328 -49.84 27.28 6.11
N GLY A 329 -48.83 26.55 6.64
CA GLY A 329 -48.53 25.18 6.34
C GLY A 329 -47.09 24.95 5.96
N ALA A 330 -46.68 23.67 5.72
CA ALA A 330 -45.33 23.35 5.26
C ALA A 330 -45.15 23.67 3.76
N VAL A 331 -44.01 24.20 3.38
CA VAL A 331 -43.64 24.49 2.00
C VAL A 331 -42.30 23.87 1.67
N ALA A 332 -42.18 23.35 0.46
CA ALA A 332 -40.89 22.82 -0.03
C ALA A 332 -39.96 23.98 -0.42
N ARG A 333 -38.81 24.04 0.21
CA ARG A 333 -37.74 24.98 -0.15
C ARG A 333 -36.58 24.25 -0.79
N GLN A 334 -36.19 24.74 -1.97
CA GLN A 334 -35.00 24.28 -2.65
C GLN A 334 -33.77 24.94 -2.07
N LYS A 335 -32.91 24.19 -1.39
CA LYS A 335 -31.66 24.66 -0.81
C LYS A 335 -30.47 24.21 -1.61
N LEU A 336 -29.57 25.13 -1.95
CA LEU A 336 -28.25 24.83 -2.49
C LEU A 336 -27.43 24.12 -1.41
N VAL A 337 -26.82 22.98 -1.75
CA VAL A 337 -25.98 22.24 -0.84
C VAL A 337 -24.59 21.99 -1.45
N LYS A 338 -23.60 22.03 -0.60
CA LYS A 338 -22.24 21.62 -0.94
C LYS A 338 -22.05 20.23 -0.34
N ILE A 339 -21.87 19.26 -1.21
CA ILE A 339 -21.69 17.86 -0.80
C ILE A 339 -20.20 17.56 -0.61
N GLY A 340 -19.90 16.66 0.33
CA GLY A 340 -18.59 16.13 0.65
C GLY A 340 -18.45 14.68 0.21
N ASP A 341 -17.82 13.88 1.06
CA ASP A 341 -17.53 12.48 0.80
C ASP A 341 -18.78 11.57 0.91
N ASN A 342 -18.74 10.46 0.19
CA ASN A 342 -19.77 9.43 0.31
C ASN A 342 -19.56 8.60 1.59
N VAL A 343 -20.62 8.44 2.37
CA VAL A 343 -20.65 7.64 3.59
C VAL A 343 -21.66 6.49 3.38
N GLY A 344 -21.22 5.41 2.77
CA GLY A 344 -22.10 4.32 2.36
C GLY A 344 -23.04 4.74 1.23
N ASN A 345 -24.37 4.67 1.46
CA ASN A 345 -25.39 5.13 0.52
C ASN A 345 -25.76 6.62 0.69
N ASP A 346 -25.21 7.24 1.73
CA ASP A 346 -25.43 8.63 2.04
C ASP A 346 -24.26 9.48 1.57
N VAL A 347 -24.49 10.78 1.41
CA VAL A 347 -23.47 11.79 1.12
C VAL A 347 -23.42 12.79 2.25
N GLU A 348 -22.22 13.19 2.62
CA GLU A 348 -22.01 14.26 3.58
C GLU A 348 -22.45 15.60 3.00
N VAL A 349 -23.10 16.43 3.83
CA VAL A 349 -23.40 17.82 3.48
C VAL A 349 -22.51 18.75 4.29
N LEU A 350 -21.65 19.48 3.57
CA LEU A 350 -20.72 20.44 4.15
C LEU A 350 -21.41 21.79 4.46
N GLU A 351 -22.30 22.23 3.57
CA GLU A 351 -23.00 23.51 3.65
C GLU A 351 -24.41 23.39 3.06
N GLY A 352 -25.36 24.17 3.58
CA GLY A 352 -26.71 24.34 3.02
C GLY A 352 -27.83 23.81 3.88
N ILE A 353 -27.64 22.69 4.59
CA ILE A 353 -28.60 22.14 5.56
C ILE A 353 -27.91 21.75 6.86
N LYS A 354 -28.70 21.64 7.93
CA LYS A 354 -28.22 21.34 9.28
C LYS A 354 -28.92 20.09 9.83
N PRO A 355 -28.30 19.40 10.80
CA PRO A 355 -29.00 18.38 11.59
C PRO A 355 -30.29 18.98 12.20
N GLY A 356 -31.40 18.26 12.06
CA GLY A 356 -32.73 18.73 12.46
C GLY A 356 -33.60 19.27 11.33
N ASP A 357 -33.04 19.59 10.17
CA ASP A 357 -33.82 20.00 8.99
C ASP A 357 -34.68 18.83 8.49
N HIS A 358 -35.86 19.12 7.96
CA HIS A 358 -36.82 18.15 7.41
C HIS A 358 -36.53 17.96 5.92
N LEU A 359 -35.68 17.00 5.57
CA LEU A 359 -35.35 16.64 4.18
C LEU A 359 -36.52 15.92 3.51
N ILE A 360 -36.94 16.39 2.34
CA ILE A 360 -37.95 15.70 1.54
C ILE A 360 -37.28 14.56 0.77
N VAL A 361 -37.71 13.30 1.03
CA VAL A 361 -37.10 12.09 0.46
C VAL A 361 -37.96 11.42 -0.62
N SER A 362 -39.17 11.88 -0.87
CA SER A 362 -40.01 11.39 -1.96
C SER A 362 -40.78 12.50 -2.67
N GLY A 363 -41.10 12.30 -3.95
CA GLY A 363 -41.87 13.25 -4.75
C GLY A 363 -41.05 14.48 -5.24
N THR A 364 -39.76 14.52 -5.02
CA THR A 364 -38.87 15.65 -5.35
C THR A 364 -38.93 16.08 -6.81
N GLN A 365 -39.21 15.15 -7.74
CA GLN A 365 -39.30 15.39 -9.18
C GLN A 365 -40.50 16.25 -9.61
N PHE A 366 -41.51 16.39 -8.73
CA PHE A 366 -42.72 17.18 -8.99
C PHE A 366 -42.74 18.49 -8.20
N LEU A 367 -41.73 18.73 -7.35
CA LEU A 367 -41.67 19.90 -6.50
C LEU A 367 -40.99 21.09 -7.21
N GLN A 368 -41.55 22.27 -6.93
CA GLN A 368 -40.95 23.55 -7.26
C GLN A 368 -40.68 24.31 -5.96
N ASP A 369 -39.75 25.26 -5.98
CA ASP A 369 -39.47 26.09 -4.82
C ASP A 369 -40.73 26.84 -4.39
N GLY A 370 -41.06 26.75 -3.08
CA GLY A 370 -42.26 27.36 -2.52
C GLY A 370 -43.56 26.55 -2.68
N ALA A 371 -43.53 25.34 -3.24
CA ALA A 371 -44.72 24.53 -3.40
C ALA A 371 -45.26 24.10 -2.03
N PRO A 372 -46.60 24.20 -1.79
CA PRO A 372 -47.21 23.74 -0.54
C PRO A 372 -47.15 22.19 -0.43
N VAL A 373 -46.67 21.69 0.70
CA VAL A 373 -46.50 20.25 0.95
C VAL A 373 -47.19 19.83 2.25
N THR A 374 -47.59 18.56 2.32
CA THR A 374 -48.06 17.94 3.55
C THR A 374 -47.06 16.89 3.98
N GLU A 375 -46.41 17.09 5.12
CA GLU A 375 -45.40 16.19 5.63
C GLU A 375 -46.03 14.86 6.09
N GLN A 376 -45.46 13.75 5.58
CA GLN A 376 -45.69 12.41 6.08
C GLN A 376 -44.33 11.88 6.54
N ALA A 377 -44.25 11.34 7.77
CA ALA A 377 -43.03 10.73 8.26
C ALA A 377 -42.64 9.55 7.34
N ALA A 378 -41.40 9.56 6.84
CA ALA A 378 -40.86 8.41 6.10
C ALA A 378 -40.92 7.19 7.02
N ALA A 379 -41.55 6.12 6.59
CA ALA A 379 -41.53 4.86 7.30
C ALA A 379 -40.09 4.38 7.34
N SER A 380 -39.54 4.17 8.54
CA SER A 380 -38.22 3.55 8.70
C SER A 380 -38.23 2.21 7.97
N PRO A 381 -37.20 1.83 7.22
CA PRO A 381 -37.12 0.50 6.63
C PRO A 381 -36.98 -0.53 7.76
N SER A 382 -38.12 -1.00 8.26
CA SER A 382 -38.21 -2.11 9.19
C SER A 382 -37.96 -3.40 8.44
N SER A 383 -36.84 -4.07 8.74
CA SER A 383 -36.64 -5.53 8.74
C SER A 383 -37.77 -6.35 8.09
N GLN A 384 -37.90 -6.38 6.79
CA GLN A 384 -38.60 -7.41 6.05
C GLN A 384 -37.61 -8.36 5.40
N SER A 385 -37.00 -9.25 6.19
CA SER A 385 -36.42 -10.48 5.68
C SER A 385 -36.19 -11.49 6.81
N ALA A 386 -37.24 -12.00 7.41
CA ALA A 386 -37.19 -13.27 8.16
C ALA A 386 -38.61 -13.80 8.42
N SER A 387 -39.30 -14.24 7.37
CA SER A 387 -40.37 -15.20 7.56
C SER A 387 -40.91 -15.68 6.20
N LYS A 388 -40.23 -16.67 5.63
CA LYS A 388 -40.84 -17.68 4.74
C LYS A 388 -39.77 -18.74 4.44
N GLU A 389 -39.70 -19.71 5.31
CA GLU A 389 -39.41 -21.09 4.91
C GLU A 389 -39.55 -21.99 6.14
N SER A 390 -40.78 -22.38 6.41
CA SER A 390 -41.05 -23.57 7.17
C SER A 390 -42.34 -24.16 6.58
N SER A 391 -42.18 -25.08 5.63
CA SER A 391 -43.24 -26.04 5.32
C SER A 391 -42.59 -27.42 5.27
N PRO A 392 -43.03 -28.37 6.10
CA PRO A 392 -42.52 -29.74 6.05
C PRO A 392 -43.30 -30.52 4.98
N ALA A 393 -42.61 -31.05 4.00
CA ALA A 393 -43.14 -32.09 3.11
C ALA A 393 -42.77 -33.45 3.68
N SER A 394 -43.77 -34.15 4.17
CA SER A 394 -43.84 -35.57 4.42
C SER A 394 -43.86 -36.36 3.09
N ARG A 395 -42.93 -37.23 2.87
CA ARG A 395 -43.05 -38.65 2.48
C ARG A 395 -41.70 -39.20 2.06
#